data_7df2ec159efcc6dcfde1b83d7f17c2f5
#
_entry.id   7df2ec159efcc6dcfde1b83d7f17c2f5
#
_cell.length_a   1.000
_cell.length_b   1.000
_cell.length_c   1.000
_cell.angle_alpha   90.00
_cell.angle_beta   90.00
_cell.angle_gamma   90.00
#
_symmetry.space_group_name_H-M   'P 1'
#
loop_
_entity.id
_entity.type
_entity.pdbx_description
1 polymer ?
#
loop_
_entity_poly.entity_id
_entity_poly.type
_entity_poly.pdbx_seq_one_letter_code
_entity_poly.pdbx_strand_id
1 'polypeptide(L)'
;KTSQQKRRKLLSRKRKELRNVSLKTKADHESLCNKLAMKINVSSVCDIGIERTNNEDAVGFCFDLKNHLWNQSSTNDYIPLPTEGAVFVVADGMGGANAGEIASNLAIQSIKDSLGKDGYEMQNMTKESIYSFLKKSIVKANQAILEYVTHSPDSIGLGTTIVLAWI
;
A
#
# COMPACT_ATOMS: atom_id res chain seq x y z
N LYS A 1 23.11 -34.26 47.45
CA LYS A 1 22.88 -33.08 46.56
C LYS A 1 22.78 -31.85 47.44
N THR A 2 23.67 -30.88 47.28
CA THR A 2 23.79 -29.70 48.13
C THR A 2 22.60 -28.77 48.01
N SER A 3 22.29 -28.04 49.07
CA SER A 3 21.21 -27.03 49.12
C SER A 3 21.27 -26.05 47.93
N GLN A 4 22.47 -25.68 47.48
CA GLN A 4 22.70 -24.83 46.32
C GLN A 4 22.23 -25.45 45.00
N GLN A 5 22.40 -26.76 44.81
CA GLN A 5 21.89 -27.43 43.57
C GLN A 5 20.36 -27.45 43.50
N LYS A 6 19.72 -27.65 44.65
CA LYS A 6 18.23 -27.57 44.72
C LYS A 6 17.73 -26.18 44.40
N ARG A 7 18.36 -25.13 44.90
CA ARG A 7 18.01 -23.72 44.65
C ARG A 7 18.20 -23.32 43.19
N ARG A 8 19.28 -23.75 42.54
CA ARG A 8 19.53 -23.53 41.10
C ARG A 8 18.47 -24.20 40.24
N LYS A 9 18.07 -25.42 40.55
CA LYS A 9 17.04 -26.18 39.85
C LYS A 9 15.63 -25.53 39.98
N LEU A 10 15.34 -25.00 41.17
CA LEU A 10 14.08 -24.29 41.40
C LEU A 10 14.02 -22.95 40.62
N LEU A 11 15.09 -22.18 40.61
CA LEU A 11 15.19 -20.94 39.87
C LEU A 11 15.10 -21.15 38.36
N SER A 12 15.70 -22.22 37.84
CA SER A 12 15.60 -22.56 36.41
C SER A 12 14.17 -22.95 35.99
N ARG A 13 13.43 -23.68 36.86
CA ARG A 13 12.03 -24.01 36.65
C ARG A 13 11.15 -22.77 36.64
N LYS A 14 11.26 -21.89 37.63
CA LYS A 14 10.51 -20.63 37.69
C LYS A 14 10.78 -19.73 36.47
N ARG A 15 12.04 -19.63 36.01
CA ARG A 15 12.38 -18.88 34.78
C ARG A 15 11.72 -19.48 33.54
N LYS A 16 11.63 -20.80 33.45
CA LYS A 16 10.97 -21.48 32.33
C LYS A 16 9.45 -21.29 32.36
N GLU A 17 8.83 -21.32 33.54
CA GLU A 17 7.42 -21.03 33.72
C GLU A 17 7.07 -19.59 33.36
N LEU A 18 7.84 -18.61 33.83
CA LEU A 18 7.66 -17.19 33.50
C LEU A 18 7.83 -16.91 32.00
N ARG A 19 8.79 -17.56 31.34
CA ARG A 19 8.94 -17.47 29.88
C ARG A 19 7.72 -18.04 29.15
N ASN A 20 7.20 -19.18 29.59
CA ASN A 20 6.02 -19.79 28.96
C ASN A 20 4.75 -18.96 29.17
N VAL A 21 4.58 -18.33 30.33
CA VAL A 21 3.47 -17.39 30.58
C VAL A 21 3.61 -16.15 29.69
N SER A 22 4.81 -15.57 29.58
CA SER A 22 5.07 -14.42 28.70
C SER A 22 4.82 -14.73 27.22
N LEU A 23 5.16 -15.94 26.77
CA LEU A 23 4.90 -16.39 25.39
C LEU A 23 3.40 -16.63 25.14
N LYS A 24 2.67 -17.21 26.10
CA LYS A 24 1.21 -17.39 26.00
C LYS A 24 0.50 -16.05 25.92
N THR A 25 0.80 -15.10 26.82
CA THR A 25 0.16 -13.78 26.81
C THR A 25 0.45 -13.01 25.52
N LYS A 26 1.64 -13.16 24.94
CA LYS A 26 1.99 -12.54 23.65
C LYS A 26 1.19 -13.16 22.51
N ALA A 27 1.12 -14.48 22.44
CA ALA A 27 0.34 -15.20 21.42
C ALA A 27 -1.18 -14.94 21.55
N ASP A 28 -1.69 -14.86 22.79
CA ASP A 28 -3.09 -14.52 23.06
C ASP A 28 -3.40 -13.07 22.64
N HIS A 29 -2.47 -12.14 22.89
CA HIS A 29 -2.60 -10.74 22.48
C HIS A 29 -2.55 -10.61 20.95
N GLU A 30 -1.62 -11.28 20.27
CA GLU A 30 -1.54 -11.31 18.79
C GLU A 30 -2.81 -11.94 18.18
N SER A 31 -3.33 -13.01 18.78
CA SER A 31 -4.58 -13.64 18.34
C SER A 31 -5.79 -12.70 18.51
N LEU A 32 -5.83 -11.94 19.58
CA LEU A 32 -6.88 -10.95 19.82
C LEU A 32 -6.76 -9.75 18.87
N CYS A 33 -5.55 -9.24 18.65
CA CYS A 33 -5.29 -8.19 17.69
C CYS A 33 -5.70 -8.60 16.27
N ASN A 34 -5.38 -9.83 15.86
CA ASN A 34 -5.76 -10.36 14.55
C ASN A 34 -7.29 -10.55 14.40
N LYS A 35 -8.02 -10.84 15.50
CA LYS A 35 -9.49 -10.91 15.50
C LYS A 35 -10.15 -9.53 15.41
N LEU A 36 -9.51 -8.49 15.93
CA LEU A 36 -10.00 -7.12 15.94
C LEU A 36 -9.49 -6.30 14.76
N ALA A 37 -8.50 -6.81 14.01
CA ALA A 37 -7.97 -6.15 12.84
C ALA A 37 -9.07 -5.96 11.78
N MET A 38 -9.16 -4.74 11.24
CA MET A 38 -10.01 -4.46 10.10
C MET A 38 -9.57 -5.34 8.93
N LYS A 39 -10.53 -5.91 8.22
CA LYS A 39 -10.28 -6.72 7.03
C LYS A 39 -10.92 -6.06 5.84
N ILE A 40 -10.22 -6.05 4.73
CA ILE A 40 -10.70 -5.50 3.46
C ILE A 40 -10.72 -6.57 2.39
N ASN A 41 -11.70 -6.47 1.50
CA ASN A 41 -11.74 -7.20 0.24
C ASN A 41 -11.81 -6.16 -0.86
N VAL A 42 -11.04 -6.32 -1.91
CA VAL A 42 -10.94 -5.38 -3.01
C VAL A 42 -11.32 -6.05 -4.30
N SER A 43 -12.26 -5.44 -5.02
CA SER A 43 -12.58 -5.82 -6.39
C SER A 43 -12.23 -4.66 -7.31
N SER A 44 -11.49 -4.94 -8.36
CA SER A 44 -11.19 -4.00 -9.42
C SER A 44 -11.52 -4.61 -10.76
N VAL A 45 -12.14 -3.83 -11.61
CA VAL A 45 -12.44 -4.17 -12.99
C VAL A 45 -12.02 -3.00 -13.85
N CYS A 46 -11.32 -3.29 -14.92
CA CYS A 46 -10.93 -2.32 -15.93
C CYS A 46 -11.34 -2.92 -17.27
N ASP A 47 -12.22 -2.24 -17.99
CA ASP A 47 -12.84 -2.74 -19.22
C ASP A 47 -12.78 -1.66 -20.29
N ILE A 48 -12.46 -2.08 -21.52
CA ILE A 48 -12.31 -1.16 -22.66
C ILE A 48 -13.65 -0.56 -23.13
N GLY A 49 -14.77 -1.19 -22.75
CA GLY A 49 -16.10 -0.84 -23.24
C GLY A 49 -16.36 -1.33 -24.67
N ILE A 50 -17.44 -0.83 -25.26
CA ILE A 50 -17.95 -1.34 -26.57
C ILE A 50 -17.43 -0.50 -27.75
N GLU A 51 -17.17 0.78 -27.54
CA GLU A 51 -16.87 1.74 -28.61
C GLU A 51 -15.38 2.06 -28.79
N ARG A 52 -14.56 1.88 -27.73
CA ARG A 52 -13.14 2.21 -27.76
C ARG A 52 -12.30 1.02 -28.23
N THR A 53 -11.16 1.30 -28.84
CA THR A 53 -10.16 0.29 -29.22
C THR A 53 -9.07 0.13 -28.17
N ASN A 54 -8.99 1.06 -27.21
CA ASN A 54 -7.96 1.13 -26.17
C ASN A 54 -8.56 1.48 -24.82
N ASN A 55 -8.03 0.88 -23.76
CA ASN A 55 -8.42 1.23 -22.39
C ASN A 55 -7.46 2.30 -21.87
N GLU A 56 -8.01 3.47 -21.55
CA GLU A 56 -7.26 4.61 -21.04
C GLU A 56 -7.27 4.68 -19.51
N ASP A 57 -8.01 3.77 -18.85
CA ASP A 57 -8.06 3.69 -17.40
C ASP A 57 -6.90 2.87 -16.85
N ALA A 58 -6.45 3.23 -15.68
CA ALA A 58 -5.48 2.47 -14.92
C ALA A 58 -5.88 2.39 -13.44
N VAL A 59 -5.60 1.26 -12.81
CA VAL A 59 -5.87 1.01 -11.40
C VAL A 59 -4.66 0.39 -10.72
N GLY A 60 -4.47 0.70 -9.45
CA GLY A 60 -3.44 0.07 -8.63
C GLY A 60 -3.76 0.18 -7.15
N PHE A 61 -3.39 -0.83 -6.40
CA PHE A 61 -3.49 -0.80 -4.94
C PHE A 61 -2.33 -1.52 -4.28
N CYS A 62 -1.97 -1.07 -3.11
CA CYS A 62 -0.86 -1.59 -2.32
C CYS A 62 -1.33 -1.85 -0.89
N PHE A 63 -1.32 -3.11 -0.46
CA PHE A 63 -1.61 -3.53 0.92
C PHE A 63 -0.34 -3.66 1.76
N ASP A 64 0.80 -3.86 1.12
CA ASP A 64 2.08 -3.98 1.79
C ASP A 64 2.96 -2.78 1.40
N LEU A 65 2.70 -1.67 2.07
CA LEU A 65 3.44 -0.43 1.84
C LEU A 65 4.92 -0.57 2.19
N LYS A 66 5.26 -1.48 3.08
CA LYS A 66 6.63 -1.74 3.51
C LYS A 66 7.46 -2.41 2.41
N ASN A 67 6.87 -3.38 1.71
CA ASN A 67 7.54 -4.12 0.63
C ASN A 67 7.14 -3.61 -0.75
N HIS A 68 6.30 -2.56 -0.83
CA HIS A 68 5.83 -1.94 -2.07
C HIS A 68 5.16 -2.95 -3.02
N LEU A 69 4.38 -3.88 -2.47
CA LEU A 69 3.70 -4.91 -3.26
C LEU A 69 2.40 -4.34 -3.85
N TRP A 70 2.51 -3.88 -5.07
CA TRP A 70 1.40 -3.35 -5.84
C TRP A 70 0.64 -4.44 -6.59
N ASN A 71 -0.67 -4.31 -6.60
CA ASN A 71 -1.59 -5.19 -7.30
C ASN A 71 -2.52 -4.38 -8.22
N GLN A 72 -3.04 -5.04 -9.23
CA GLN A 72 -4.04 -4.50 -10.16
C GLN A 72 -5.26 -5.41 -10.27
N SER A 73 -5.18 -6.61 -9.72
CA SER A 73 -6.24 -7.61 -9.76
C SER A 73 -6.97 -7.70 -8.44
N SER A 74 -8.25 -8.02 -8.50
CA SER A 74 -9.10 -8.24 -7.31
C SER A 74 -8.51 -9.26 -6.35
N THR A 75 -8.77 -9.08 -5.05
CA THR A 75 -8.42 -10.07 -4.04
C THR A 75 -9.51 -11.14 -3.96
N ASN A 76 -9.11 -12.42 -3.83
CA ASN A 76 -10.08 -13.50 -3.68
C ASN A 76 -10.67 -13.55 -2.26
N ASP A 77 -9.92 -13.12 -1.27
CA ASP A 77 -10.25 -13.20 0.15
C ASP A 77 -10.13 -11.85 0.87
N TYR A 78 -10.65 -11.83 2.10
CA TYR A 78 -10.45 -10.71 3.01
C TYR A 78 -9.02 -10.66 3.51
N ILE A 79 -8.35 -9.55 3.29
CA ILE A 79 -6.98 -9.29 3.71
C ILE A 79 -7.01 -8.44 4.99
N PRO A 80 -6.27 -8.81 6.05
CA PRO A 80 -6.10 -7.92 7.20
C PRO A 80 -5.48 -6.59 6.75
N LEU A 81 -6.08 -5.48 7.18
CA LEU A 81 -5.50 -4.16 6.92
C LEU A 81 -4.22 -4.00 7.76
N PRO A 82 -3.07 -3.74 7.12
CA PRO A 82 -1.82 -3.48 7.84
C PRO A 82 -1.90 -2.21 8.70
N THR A 83 -1.04 -2.12 9.70
CA THR A 83 -0.95 -0.93 10.58
C THR A 83 -0.53 0.33 9.83
N GLU A 84 0.25 0.17 8.77
CA GLU A 84 0.68 1.22 7.86
C GLU A 84 -0.42 1.66 6.90
N GLY A 85 -1.53 0.91 6.86
CA GLY A 85 -2.66 1.15 5.98
C GLY A 85 -2.52 0.51 4.60
N ALA A 86 -3.38 0.92 3.69
CA ALA A 86 -3.38 0.50 2.29
C ALA A 86 -3.64 1.71 1.39
N VAL A 87 -3.07 1.70 0.19
CA VAL A 87 -3.24 2.77 -0.81
C VAL A 87 -3.94 2.23 -2.04
N PHE A 88 -4.90 3.01 -2.55
CA PHE A 88 -5.69 2.72 -3.75
C PHE A 88 -5.60 3.89 -4.70
N VAL A 89 -5.42 3.61 -5.98
CA VAL A 89 -5.32 4.61 -7.04
C VAL A 89 -6.19 4.19 -8.22
N VAL A 90 -6.98 5.11 -8.73
CA VAL A 90 -7.67 5.00 -10.01
C VAL A 90 -7.33 6.23 -10.82
N ALA A 91 -7.01 6.04 -12.09
CA ALA A 91 -6.69 7.09 -13.03
C ALA A 91 -7.47 6.84 -14.32
N ASP A 92 -8.24 7.84 -14.76
CA ASP A 92 -8.99 7.84 -16.03
C ASP A 92 -8.28 8.80 -16.98
N GLY A 93 -7.66 8.22 -17.99
CA GLY A 93 -6.82 8.92 -18.96
C GLY A 93 -7.65 9.56 -20.07
N MET A 94 -7.20 10.71 -20.55
CA MET A 94 -7.77 11.39 -21.70
C MET A 94 -6.68 11.84 -22.68
N GLY A 95 -6.99 11.77 -23.95
CA GLY A 95 -6.10 12.19 -25.03
C GLY A 95 -6.48 11.53 -26.37
N GLY A 96 -5.90 12.00 -27.48
CA GLY A 96 -6.05 11.33 -28.77
C GLY A 96 -5.11 10.16 -28.92
N ALA A 97 -5.45 9.15 -29.71
CA ALA A 97 -4.58 8.06 -30.20
C ALA A 97 -3.61 7.46 -29.13
N ASN A 98 -4.12 6.80 -28.12
CA ASN A 98 -3.38 6.12 -27.03
C ASN A 98 -2.73 7.06 -25.99
N ALA A 99 -2.91 8.35 -26.09
CA ALA A 99 -2.28 9.30 -25.17
C ALA A 99 -2.86 9.22 -23.74
N GLY A 100 -4.16 8.90 -23.59
CA GLY A 100 -4.82 8.72 -22.30
C GLY A 100 -4.25 7.55 -21.51
N GLU A 101 -4.01 6.40 -22.15
CA GLU A 101 -3.37 5.23 -21.52
C GLU A 101 -1.98 5.57 -20.97
N ILE A 102 -1.21 6.35 -21.71
CA ILE A 102 0.11 6.80 -21.28
C ILE A 102 -0.02 7.69 -20.04
N ALA A 103 -0.96 8.64 -20.04
CA ALA A 103 -1.15 9.55 -18.91
C ALA A 103 -1.56 8.84 -17.64
N SER A 104 -2.54 7.94 -17.69
CA SER A 104 -3.02 7.18 -16.53
C SER A 104 -1.93 6.27 -15.96
N ASN A 105 -1.18 5.59 -16.82
CA ASN A 105 -0.07 4.73 -16.41
C ASN A 105 1.09 5.53 -15.80
N LEU A 106 1.47 6.68 -16.37
CA LEU A 106 2.48 7.57 -15.81
C LEU A 106 2.07 8.09 -14.43
N ALA A 107 0.81 8.46 -14.27
CA ALA A 107 0.29 8.91 -12.99
C ALA A 107 0.41 7.82 -11.92
N ILE A 108 -0.04 6.60 -12.20
CA ILE A 108 0.07 5.47 -11.24
C ILE A 108 1.52 5.14 -10.96
N GLN A 109 2.40 5.11 -11.97
CA GLN A 109 3.81 4.82 -11.78
C GLN A 109 4.48 5.86 -10.90
N SER A 110 4.18 7.14 -11.09
CA SER A 110 4.69 8.23 -10.26
C SER A 110 4.26 8.12 -8.79
N ILE A 111 3.01 7.67 -8.54
CA ILE A 111 2.52 7.39 -7.18
C ILE A 111 3.29 6.21 -6.57
N LYS A 112 3.47 5.12 -7.33
CA LYS A 112 4.27 3.96 -6.89
C LYS A 112 5.68 4.36 -6.51
N ASP A 113 6.35 5.16 -7.34
CA ASP A 113 7.72 5.61 -7.10
C ASP A 113 7.82 6.54 -5.88
N SER A 114 6.81 7.37 -5.65
CA SER A 114 6.76 8.24 -4.46
C SER A 114 6.64 7.41 -3.19
N LEU A 115 5.79 6.39 -3.18
CA LEU A 115 5.64 5.47 -2.05
C LEU A 115 6.89 4.61 -1.84
N GLY A 116 7.56 4.20 -2.92
CA GLY A 116 8.77 3.39 -2.86
C GLY A 116 9.97 4.11 -2.25
N LYS A 117 10.14 5.38 -2.51
CA LYS A 117 11.28 6.17 -2.01
C LYS A 117 11.12 6.62 -0.56
N ASP A 118 9.90 7.00 -0.19
CA ASP A 118 9.59 7.62 1.10
C ASP A 118 8.84 6.66 2.06
N GLY A 119 8.49 5.46 1.59
CA GLY A 119 7.62 4.51 2.32
C GLY A 119 8.17 4.00 3.65
N TYR A 120 9.47 4.11 3.88
CA TYR A 120 10.07 3.67 5.14
C TYR A 120 9.83 4.64 6.31
N GLU A 121 9.58 5.93 6.02
CA GLU A 121 9.30 6.95 7.05
C GLU A 121 7.82 7.00 7.47
N MET A 122 6.96 6.18 6.87
CA MET A 122 5.51 6.22 7.08
C MET A 122 5.04 5.59 8.39
N GLN A 123 5.90 4.96 9.16
CA GLN A 123 5.58 4.51 10.51
C GLN A 123 5.34 5.72 11.41
N ASN A 124 4.10 5.90 11.88
CA ASN A 124 3.64 7.00 12.75
C ASN A 124 3.32 8.32 12.03
N MET A 125 2.93 8.29 10.75
CA MET A 125 2.47 9.51 10.08
C MET A 125 1.18 10.05 10.70
N THR A 126 1.13 11.35 10.90
CA THR A 126 -0.11 12.05 11.23
C THR A 126 -1.00 12.19 10.00
N LYS A 127 -2.29 12.46 10.19
CA LYS A 127 -3.21 12.75 9.08
C LYS A 127 -2.71 13.88 8.19
N GLU A 128 -2.13 14.91 8.77
CA GLU A 128 -1.57 16.06 8.06
C GLU A 128 -0.37 15.69 7.20
N SER A 129 0.50 14.81 7.70
CA SER A 129 1.66 14.32 6.94
C SER A 129 1.24 13.40 5.80
N ILE A 130 0.25 12.52 6.01
CA ILE A 130 -0.34 11.69 4.95
C ILE A 130 -0.97 12.59 3.87
N TYR A 131 -1.79 13.56 4.26
CA TYR A 131 -2.38 14.50 3.31
C TYR A 131 -1.33 15.27 2.50
N SER A 132 -0.30 15.77 3.17
CA SER A 132 0.81 16.47 2.50
C SER A 132 1.55 15.57 1.53
N PHE A 133 1.78 14.31 1.91
CA PHE A 133 2.40 13.30 1.06
C PHE A 133 1.54 13.01 -0.19
N LEU A 134 0.26 12.73 -0.02
CA LEU A 134 -0.67 12.47 -1.14
C LEU A 134 -0.70 13.65 -2.12
N LYS A 135 -0.79 14.88 -1.60
CA LYS A 135 -0.75 16.09 -2.42
C LYS A 135 0.55 16.21 -3.22
N LYS A 136 1.70 16.00 -2.58
CA LYS A 136 3.01 16.02 -3.26
C LYS A 136 3.12 14.95 -4.33
N SER A 137 2.60 13.75 -4.07
CA SER A 137 2.62 12.64 -5.02
C SER A 137 1.79 12.94 -6.27
N ILE A 138 0.62 13.58 -6.11
CA ILE A 138 -0.19 14.04 -7.25
C ILE A 138 0.55 15.13 -8.06
N VAL A 139 1.21 16.07 -7.40
CA VAL A 139 2.02 17.09 -8.09
C VAL A 139 3.17 16.46 -8.88
N LYS A 140 3.85 15.47 -8.30
CA LYS A 140 4.90 14.73 -9.03
C LYS A 140 4.34 13.97 -10.24
N ALA A 141 3.16 13.35 -10.08
CA ALA A 141 2.50 12.67 -11.20
C ALA A 141 2.18 13.65 -12.34
N ASN A 142 1.64 14.83 -12.03
CA ASN A 142 1.40 15.88 -13.02
C ASN A 142 2.69 16.34 -13.70
N GLN A 143 3.79 16.50 -12.94
CA GLN A 143 5.09 16.83 -13.50
C GLN A 143 5.60 15.77 -14.48
N ALA A 144 5.50 14.48 -14.13
CA ALA A 144 5.94 13.39 -15.01
C ALA A 144 5.17 13.40 -16.35
N ILE A 145 3.86 13.70 -16.31
CA ILE A 145 3.04 13.84 -17.52
C ILE A 145 3.52 15.03 -18.36
N LEU A 146 3.75 16.19 -17.75
CA LEU A 146 4.23 17.38 -18.46
C LEU A 146 5.63 17.16 -19.08
N GLU A 147 6.52 16.50 -18.35
CA GLU A 147 7.84 16.11 -18.87
C GLU A 147 7.73 15.18 -20.08
N TYR A 148 6.82 14.19 -20.01
CA TYR A 148 6.57 13.31 -21.16
C TYR A 148 6.12 14.08 -22.39
N VAL A 149 5.18 15.03 -22.25
CA VAL A 149 4.70 15.88 -23.37
C VAL A 149 5.82 16.70 -23.99
N THR A 150 6.77 17.21 -23.19
CA THR A 150 7.89 18.01 -23.72
C THR A 150 8.81 17.20 -24.64
N HIS A 151 8.90 15.87 -24.43
CA HIS A 151 9.72 14.97 -25.23
C HIS A 151 8.93 14.25 -26.33
N SER A 152 7.60 14.38 -26.33
CA SER A 152 6.69 13.71 -27.26
C SER A 152 5.62 14.67 -27.74
N PRO A 153 5.93 15.58 -28.70
CA PRO A 153 5.02 16.63 -29.16
C PRO A 153 3.67 16.11 -29.67
N ASP A 154 3.63 14.90 -30.23
CA ASP A 154 2.41 14.25 -30.71
C ASP A 154 1.44 13.89 -29.58
N SER A 155 1.89 14.00 -28.33
CA SER A 155 1.10 13.73 -27.13
C SER A 155 0.51 15.00 -26.49
N ILE A 156 0.50 16.12 -27.19
CA ILE A 156 -0.11 17.36 -26.69
C ILE A 156 -1.58 17.13 -26.42
N GLY A 157 -2.02 17.53 -25.21
CA GLY A 157 -3.40 17.38 -24.75
C GLY A 157 -3.68 16.09 -24.00
N LEU A 158 -2.67 15.22 -23.79
CA LEU A 158 -2.83 14.09 -22.90
C LEU A 158 -2.98 14.56 -21.45
N GLY A 159 -3.79 13.85 -20.69
CA GLY A 159 -4.02 14.12 -19.28
C GLY A 159 -4.69 12.93 -18.62
N THR A 160 -4.89 13.00 -17.33
CA THR A 160 -5.64 11.99 -16.58
C THR A 160 -6.30 12.61 -15.36
N THR A 161 -7.47 12.10 -15.00
CA THR A 161 -7.96 12.27 -13.64
C THR A 161 -7.21 11.34 -12.69
N ILE A 162 -7.27 11.59 -11.40
CA ILE A 162 -6.72 10.69 -10.38
C ILE A 162 -7.58 10.72 -9.12
N VAL A 163 -7.91 9.54 -8.63
CA VAL A 163 -8.47 9.34 -7.29
C VAL A 163 -7.49 8.51 -6.49
N LEU A 164 -7.08 9.04 -5.35
CA LEU A 164 -6.09 8.43 -4.47
C LEU A 164 -6.67 8.34 -3.06
N ALA A 165 -6.72 7.14 -2.50
CA ALA A 165 -7.20 6.89 -1.14
C ALA A 165 -6.13 6.15 -0.33
N TRP A 166 -5.96 6.59 0.91
CA TRP A 166 -5.17 5.90 1.94
C TRP A 166 -6.08 5.56 3.10
N ILE A 167 -6.14 4.29 3.48
CA ILE A 167 -7.00 3.75 4.54
C ILE A 167 -6.13 3.31 5.72
#